data_a8534d5e46896152881e1a9c268fdd1c
#
_entry.id   a8534d5e46896152881e1a9c268fdd1c
#
_cell.length_a   1.000
_cell.length_b   1.000
_cell.length_c   1.000
_cell.angle_alpha   90.00
_cell.angle_beta   90.00
_cell.angle_gamma   90.00
#
_symmetry.space_group_name_H-M   'P 1'
#
loop_
_entity.id
_entity.type
_entity.pdbx_description
1 polymer ?
#
loop_
_entity_poly.entity_id
_entity_poly.type
_entity_poly.pdbx_seq_one_letter_code
_entity_poly.pdbx_strand_id
1 'polypeptide(L)'
;MKAIQRMSITDSVVADIKEMIMSGKYRIGEKLPTEMKLCDQMGVSRTCVREAIRVLQAVGYVEIRPGKGAFVADYQKSTDNSSLWYDVEGVKFYDFMEVRMAIETLSVRLAVERATDKQIRELREIHTSFVGATEKRDMLKMIMLDELFHTKIITFTNNQLLININKQLLERFRIYRGDSFTNKMVYKNAVEPHERILLCFEMRKHLNITTQDMELIHNSSKTVKSSSQK
;
A
#
# COMPACT_ATOMS: atom_id res chain seq x y z
N MET A 1 28.69 -11.63 8.65
CA MET A 1 28.51 -10.20 8.87
C MET A 1 27.16 -9.78 8.28
N LYS A 2 26.18 -9.33 9.13
CA LYS A 2 24.92 -8.79 8.64
C LYS A 2 25.18 -7.42 8.01
N ALA A 3 24.88 -7.25 6.73
CA ALA A 3 24.95 -5.95 6.07
C ALA A 3 23.96 -4.99 6.75
N ILE A 4 24.45 -3.92 7.34
CA ILE A 4 23.64 -2.81 7.86
C ILE A 4 22.98 -2.15 6.64
N GLN A 5 21.70 -2.42 6.42
CA GLN A 5 20.94 -1.76 5.36
C GLN A 5 20.71 -0.30 5.76
N ARG A 6 21.40 0.63 5.12
CA ARG A 6 21.14 2.07 5.26
C ARG A 6 19.75 2.39 4.70
N MET A 7 18.93 3.07 5.48
CA MET A 7 17.69 3.69 4.99
C MET A 7 18.03 4.64 3.82
N SER A 8 17.18 4.68 2.78
CA SER A 8 17.35 5.71 1.75
C SER A 8 17.04 7.07 2.37
N ILE A 9 17.65 8.13 1.84
CA ILE A 9 17.37 9.51 2.29
C ILE A 9 15.88 9.81 2.17
N THR A 10 15.25 9.36 1.07
CA THR A 10 13.81 9.52 0.84
C THR A 10 12.98 8.82 1.91
N ASP A 11 13.34 7.58 2.31
CA ASP A 11 12.62 6.85 3.36
C ASP A 11 12.69 7.58 4.71
N SER A 12 13.85 8.17 5.03
CA SER A 12 14.01 8.97 6.24
C SER A 12 13.12 10.22 6.20
N VAL A 13 13.09 10.93 5.06
CA VAL A 13 12.23 12.11 4.89
C VAL A 13 10.74 11.74 4.99
N VAL A 14 10.33 10.60 4.43
CA VAL A 14 8.95 10.08 4.60
C VAL A 14 8.63 9.85 6.07
N ALA A 15 9.52 9.19 6.80
CA ALA A 15 9.34 8.91 8.22
C ALA A 15 9.24 10.21 9.05
N ASP A 16 10.13 11.17 8.82
CA ASP A 16 10.17 12.44 9.53
C ASP A 16 8.91 13.28 9.29
N ILE A 17 8.47 13.42 8.03
CA ILE A 17 7.24 14.18 7.71
C ILE A 17 6.02 13.47 8.31
N LYS A 18 5.97 12.14 8.24
CA LYS A 18 4.90 11.36 8.85
C LYS A 18 4.86 11.58 10.36
N GLU A 19 5.99 11.56 11.05
CA GLU A 19 6.07 11.81 12.48
C GLU A 19 5.58 13.22 12.82
N MET A 20 5.93 14.24 12.02
CA MET A 20 5.42 15.60 12.19
C MET A 20 3.88 15.67 12.09
N ILE A 21 3.28 14.87 11.22
CA ILE A 21 1.83 14.79 11.08
C ILE A 21 1.22 14.04 12.27
N MET A 22 1.74 12.87 12.61
CA MET A 22 1.21 12.02 13.67
C MET A 22 1.37 12.61 15.07
N SER A 23 2.43 13.38 15.31
CA SER A 23 2.62 14.12 16.57
C SER A 23 1.72 15.34 16.72
N GLY A 24 0.92 15.67 15.67
CA GLY A 24 0.04 16.85 15.67
C GLY A 24 0.77 18.17 15.45
N LYS A 25 2.05 18.16 15.08
CA LYS A 25 2.80 19.39 14.72
C LYS A 25 2.15 20.12 13.54
N TYR A 26 1.53 19.37 12.64
CA TYR A 26 0.65 19.89 11.59
C TYR A 26 -0.71 19.20 11.72
N ARG A 27 -1.77 20.00 11.84
CA ARG A 27 -3.14 19.50 12.01
C ARG A 27 -3.75 19.08 10.67
N ILE A 28 -4.76 18.23 10.73
CA ILE A 28 -5.57 17.85 9.56
C ILE A 28 -6.04 19.12 8.84
N GLY A 29 -5.88 19.16 7.52
CA GLY A 29 -6.21 20.31 6.67
C GLY A 29 -5.17 21.44 6.69
N GLU A 30 -4.17 21.37 7.57
CA GLU A 30 -3.10 22.36 7.65
C GLU A 30 -2.11 22.21 6.50
N LYS A 31 -1.59 23.34 6.02
CA LYS A 31 -0.60 23.37 4.94
C LYS A 31 0.77 22.98 5.49
N LEU A 32 1.39 22.00 4.87
CA LEU A 32 2.79 21.64 5.13
C LEU A 32 3.73 22.74 4.63
N PRO A 33 4.95 22.85 5.20
CA PRO A 33 5.98 23.72 4.67
C PRO A 33 6.23 23.47 3.18
N THR A 34 6.66 24.50 2.47
CA THR A 34 7.04 24.35 1.05
C THR A 34 8.17 23.34 0.89
N GLU A 35 8.25 22.70 -0.30
CA GLU A 35 9.36 21.78 -0.61
C GLU A 35 10.72 22.40 -0.27
N MET A 36 10.93 23.69 -0.60
CA MET A 36 12.16 24.40 -0.33
C MET A 36 12.44 24.49 1.19
N LYS A 37 11.43 24.85 1.98
CA LYS A 37 11.58 24.96 3.43
C LYS A 37 11.83 23.60 4.09
N LEU A 38 11.21 22.53 3.57
CA LEU A 38 11.49 21.15 4.02
C LEU A 38 12.93 20.72 3.66
N CYS A 39 13.41 21.08 2.46
CA CYS A 39 14.82 20.84 2.08
C CYS A 39 15.79 21.51 3.05
N ASP A 40 15.54 22.78 3.38
CA ASP A 40 16.40 23.53 4.29
C ASP A 40 16.37 22.95 5.71
N GLN A 41 15.18 22.54 6.19
CA GLN A 41 15.00 21.94 7.52
C GLN A 41 15.66 20.57 7.68
N MET A 42 15.61 19.75 6.62
CA MET A 42 16.06 18.35 6.66
C MET A 42 17.46 18.16 6.03
N GLY A 43 18.03 19.19 5.41
CA GLY A 43 19.33 19.08 4.75
C GLY A 43 19.35 18.15 3.54
N VAL A 44 18.24 18.05 2.79
CA VAL A 44 18.09 17.11 1.69
C VAL A 44 17.72 17.81 0.37
N SER A 45 17.87 17.09 -0.75
CA SER A 45 17.54 17.61 -2.07
C SER A 45 16.03 17.78 -2.28
N ARG A 46 15.64 18.70 -3.19
CA ARG A 46 14.24 18.90 -3.59
C ARG A 46 13.62 17.62 -4.17
N THR A 47 14.40 16.82 -4.86
CA THR A 47 13.94 15.54 -5.43
C THR A 47 13.53 14.59 -4.31
N CYS A 48 14.33 14.47 -3.24
CA CYS A 48 14.00 13.60 -2.09
C CYS A 48 12.71 14.05 -1.40
N VAL A 49 12.56 15.36 -1.14
CA VAL A 49 11.34 15.91 -0.51
C VAL A 49 10.11 15.69 -1.39
N ARG A 50 10.22 15.93 -2.69
CA ARG A 50 9.11 15.72 -3.63
C ARG A 50 8.68 14.27 -3.71
N GLU A 51 9.61 13.33 -3.78
CA GLU A 51 9.31 11.90 -3.76
C GLU A 51 8.69 11.49 -2.42
N ALA A 52 9.19 11.99 -1.29
CA ALA A 52 8.61 11.74 0.02
C ALA A 52 7.16 12.25 0.12
N ILE A 53 6.87 13.46 -0.36
CA ILE A 53 5.51 14.02 -0.40
C ILE A 53 4.59 13.16 -1.30
N ARG A 54 5.09 12.68 -2.45
CA ARG A 54 4.32 11.79 -3.32
C ARG A 54 4.02 10.43 -2.67
N VAL A 55 4.99 9.87 -1.96
CA VAL A 55 4.78 8.65 -1.17
C VAL A 55 3.71 8.89 -0.11
N LEU A 56 3.82 9.98 0.66
CA LEU A 56 2.83 10.33 1.68
C LEU A 56 1.44 10.62 1.10
N GLN A 57 1.37 11.18 -0.11
CA GLN A 57 0.11 11.33 -0.83
C GLN A 57 -0.47 9.97 -1.24
N ALA A 58 0.36 9.07 -1.78
CA ALA A 58 -0.07 7.74 -2.19
C ALA A 58 -0.60 6.89 -1.02
N VAL A 59 -0.04 7.11 0.18
CA VAL A 59 -0.49 6.43 1.41
C VAL A 59 -1.53 7.25 2.22
N GLY A 60 -1.99 8.38 1.70
CA GLY A 60 -3.13 9.12 2.24
C GLY A 60 -2.84 10.08 3.41
N TYR A 61 -1.58 10.34 3.76
CA TYR A 61 -1.22 11.33 4.79
C TYR A 61 -1.22 12.76 4.28
N VAL A 62 -1.02 12.96 2.99
CA VAL A 62 -0.88 14.27 2.36
C VAL A 62 -1.81 14.40 1.16
N GLU A 63 -2.42 15.57 1.01
CA GLU A 63 -3.17 15.99 -0.17
C GLU A 63 -2.39 17.08 -0.90
N ILE A 64 -2.09 16.87 -2.19
CA ILE A 64 -1.49 17.91 -3.03
C ILE A 64 -2.60 18.68 -3.73
N ARG A 65 -2.69 19.99 -3.45
CA ARG A 65 -3.62 20.90 -4.11
C ARG A 65 -2.86 21.73 -5.16
N PRO A 66 -3.16 21.56 -6.46
CA PRO A 66 -2.44 22.27 -7.54
C PRO A 66 -2.36 23.77 -7.29
N GLY A 67 -1.17 24.36 -7.41
CA GLY A 67 -0.91 25.77 -7.15
C GLY A 67 -0.99 26.24 -5.70
N LYS A 68 -1.49 25.40 -4.79
CA LYS A 68 -1.66 25.75 -3.36
C LYS A 68 -0.63 25.07 -2.45
N GLY A 69 -0.09 23.90 -2.86
CA GLY A 69 0.91 23.15 -2.13
C GLY A 69 0.40 21.84 -1.52
N ALA A 70 1.15 21.29 -0.56
CA ALA A 70 0.83 20.07 0.15
C ALA A 70 0.12 20.40 1.48
N PHE A 71 -0.90 19.63 1.81
CA PHE A 71 -1.72 19.79 3.03
C PHE A 71 -1.78 18.44 3.73
N VAL A 72 -1.90 18.47 5.06
CA VAL A 72 -2.20 17.25 5.82
C VAL A 72 -3.59 16.76 5.41
N ALA A 73 -3.63 15.55 4.86
CA ALA A 73 -4.90 14.96 4.48
C ALA A 73 -5.74 14.64 5.72
N ASP A 74 -7.06 14.74 5.59
CA ASP A 74 -7.96 14.23 6.62
C ASP A 74 -8.02 12.70 6.47
N TYR A 75 -7.02 12.05 7.03
CA TYR A 75 -6.93 10.59 7.03
C TYR A 75 -8.01 9.94 7.92
N GLN A 76 -8.75 10.72 8.70
CA GLN A 76 -9.91 10.29 9.49
C GLN A 76 -11.22 10.47 8.72
N LYS A 77 -11.24 11.41 7.77
CA LYS A 77 -12.41 11.72 6.93
C LYS A 77 -12.23 11.27 5.48
N SER A 78 -11.88 10.03 5.20
CA SER A 78 -12.18 9.55 3.86
C SER A 78 -13.66 9.17 3.83
N THR A 79 -14.48 10.13 3.55
CA THR A 79 -15.76 10.03 2.84
C THR A 79 -16.75 11.07 3.30
N ASP A 80 -16.92 12.09 2.46
CA ASP A 80 -18.24 12.68 2.28
C ASP A 80 -18.98 11.82 1.24
N ASN A 81 -20.20 11.43 1.56
CA ASN A 81 -21.25 10.96 0.68
C ASN A 81 -21.10 9.57 -0.01
N SER A 82 -20.77 8.53 0.70
CA SER A 82 -21.53 7.30 0.48
C SER A 82 -22.02 6.81 1.83
N SER A 83 -23.29 6.60 1.96
CA SER A 83 -23.88 5.86 3.08
C SER A 83 -23.20 4.50 3.14
N LEU A 84 -22.03 4.46 3.81
CA LEU A 84 -21.39 3.21 4.11
C LEU A 84 -22.39 2.42 4.95
N TRP A 85 -22.79 1.27 4.45
CA TRP A 85 -23.68 0.35 5.14
C TRP A 85 -23.01 -0.26 6.39
N TYR A 86 -21.77 0.11 6.67
CA TYR A 86 -21.03 -0.25 7.88
C TYR A 86 -20.25 0.95 8.41
N ASP A 87 -20.32 1.13 9.72
CA ASP A 87 -19.49 2.08 10.44
C ASP A 87 -18.10 1.47 10.66
N VAL A 88 -17.07 2.20 10.26
CA VAL A 88 -15.67 1.80 10.47
C VAL A 88 -15.02 2.51 11.66
N GLU A 89 -15.79 3.29 12.43
CA GLU A 89 -15.31 3.89 13.65
C GLU A 89 -14.99 2.79 14.67
N GLY A 90 -13.76 2.75 15.15
CA GLY A 90 -13.31 1.71 16.08
C GLY A 90 -12.82 0.40 15.44
N VAL A 91 -12.93 0.21 14.13
CA VAL A 91 -12.39 -0.96 13.43
C VAL A 91 -10.86 -0.92 13.48
N LYS A 92 -10.25 -2.01 13.91
CA LYS A 92 -8.80 -2.14 14.02
C LYS A 92 -8.19 -2.54 12.68
N PHE A 93 -6.93 -2.21 12.48
CA PHE A 93 -6.16 -2.64 11.31
C PHE A 93 -6.27 -4.15 11.03
N TYR A 94 -6.27 -4.99 12.07
CA TYR A 94 -6.38 -6.44 11.92
C TYR A 94 -7.72 -6.89 11.37
N ASP A 95 -8.81 -6.24 11.75
CA ASP A 95 -10.15 -6.56 11.26
C ASP A 95 -10.23 -6.30 9.75
N PHE A 96 -9.63 -5.19 9.30
CA PHE A 96 -9.48 -4.90 7.87
C PHE A 96 -8.66 -5.96 7.13
N MET A 97 -7.56 -6.42 7.73
CA MET A 97 -6.70 -7.40 7.10
C MET A 97 -7.38 -8.76 6.98
N GLU A 98 -8.17 -9.17 7.96
CA GLU A 98 -8.95 -10.41 7.91
C GLU A 98 -9.99 -10.38 6.79
N VAL A 99 -10.75 -9.29 6.68
CA VAL A 99 -11.72 -9.11 5.60
C VAL A 99 -11.03 -9.06 4.23
N ARG A 100 -9.92 -8.34 4.12
CA ARG A 100 -9.12 -8.27 2.90
C ARG A 100 -8.64 -9.66 2.48
N MET A 101 -8.09 -10.46 3.41
CA MET A 101 -7.64 -11.83 3.13
C MET A 101 -8.76 -12.70 2.57
N ALA A 102 -9.95 -12.63 3.17
CA ALA A 102 -11.10 -13.40 2.70
C ALA A 102 -11.51 -13.01 1.27
N ILE A 103 -11.56 -11.70 0.99
CA ILE A 103 -11.91 -11.16 -0.32
C ILE A 103 -10.85 -11.51 -1.37
N GLU A 104 -9.57 -11.35 -1.06
CA GLU A 104 -8.48 -11.65 -2.00
C GLU A 104 -8.41 -13.14 -2.31
N THR A 105 -8.54 -14.02 -1.31
CA THR A 105 -8.56 -15.47 -1.51
C THR A 105 -9.71 -15.90 -2.42
N LEU A 106 -10.92 -15.39 -2.17
CA LEU A 106 -12.08 -15.64 -3.02
C LEU A 106 -11.83 -15.10 -4.44
N SER A 107 -11.25 -13.90 -4.55
CA SER A 107 -11.01 -13.24 -5.83
C SER A 107 -9.99 -14.00 -6.68
N VAL A 108 -8.88 -14.49 -6.09
CA VAL A 108 -7.90 -15.30 -6.81
C VAL A 108 -8.55 -16.56 -7.35
N ARG A 109 -9.33 -17.29 -6.52
CA ARG A 109 -10.02 -18.51 -6.95
C ARG A 109 -10.95 -18.24 -8.15
N LEU A 110 -11.78 -17.21 -8.08
CA LEU A 110 -12.71 -16.86 -9.16
C LEU A 110 -12.00 -16.32 -10.40
N ALA A 111 -10.95 -15.53 -10.21
CA ALA A 111 -10.20 -14.93 -11.30
C ALA A 111 -9.37 -15.97 -12.07
N VAL A 112 -8.77 -16.95 -11.38
CA VAL A 112 -8.06 -18.06 -12.04
C VAL A 112 -8.97 -18.80 -13.03
N GLU A 113 -10.24 -19.02 -12.68
CA GLU A 113 -11.22 -19.65 -13.56
C GLU A 113 -11.59 -18.78 -14.77
N ARG A 114 -11.68 -17.45 -14.57
CA ARG A 114 -12.35 -16.52 -15.49
C ARG A 114 -11.41 -15.67 -16.33
N ALA A 115 -10.15 -15.53 -15.88
CA ALA A 115 -9.18 -14.67 -16.55
C ALA A 115 -8.86 -15.18 -17.97
N THR A 116 -8.77 -14.25 -18.91
CA THR A 116 -8.26 -14.51 -20.26
C THR A 116 -6.73 -14.57 -20.25
N ASP A 117 -6.15 -15.23 -21.26
CA ASP A 117 -4.69 -15.29 -21.41
C ASP A 117 -4.05 -13.90 -21.55
N LYS A 118 -4.79 -12.93 -22.11
CA LYS A 118 -4.36 -11.53 -22.16
C LYS A 118 -4.25 -10.92 -20.76
N GLN A 119 -5.23 -11.18 -19.91
CA GLN A 119 -5.25 -10.70 -18.53
C GLN A 119 -4.15 -11.35 -17.68
N ILE A 120 -3.86 -12.62 -17.91
CA ILE A 120 -2.75 -13.33 -17.24
C ILE A 120 -1.40 -12.70 -17.64
N ARG A 121 -1.20 -12.40 -18.92
CA ARG A 121 0.01 -11.68 -19.37
C ARG A 121 0.13 -10.31 -18.75
N GLU A 122 -0.97 -9.55 -18.70
CA GLU A 122 -1.02 -8.24 -18.03
C GLU A 122 -0.58 -8.36 -16.57
N LEU A 123 -1.07 -9.37 -15.85
CA LEU A 123 -0.72 -9.61 -14.45
C LEU A 123 0.78 -9.92 -14.30
N ARG A 124 1.35 -10.70 -15.23
CA ARG A 124 2.79 -11.01 -15.28
C ARG A 124 3.63 -9.76 -15.52
N GLU A 125 3.23 -8.87 -16.39
CA GLU A 125 3.91 -7.59 -16.65
C GLU A 125 3.91 -6.68 -15.41
N ILE A 126 2.78 -6.61 -14.70
CA ILE A 126 2.67 -5.86 -13.44
C ILE A 126 3.63 -6.43 -12.40
N HIS A 127 3.64 -7.76 -12.23
CA HIS A 127 4.53 -8.42 -11.28
C HIS A 127 6.01 -8.21 -11.64
N THR A 128 6.39 -8.36 -12.89
CA THR A 128 7.76 -8.10 -13.37
C THR A 128 8.19 -6.66 -13.07
N SER A 129 7.28 -5.70 -13.28
CA SER A 129 7.51 -4.29 -12.95
C SER A 129 7.66 -4.07 -11.45
N PHE A 130 6.89 -4.80 -10.62
CA PHE A 130 6.98 -4.77 -9.17
C PHE A 130 8.34 -5.29 -8.67
N VAL A 131 8.82 -6.42 -9.21
CA VAL A 131 10.15 -6.97 -8.91
C VAL A 131 11.23 -5.94 -9.22
N GLY A 132 11.19 -5.33 -10.42
CA GLY A 132 12.16 -4.30 -10.81
C GLY A 132 12.09 -3.03 -9.95
N ALA A 133 10.92 -2.66 -9.45
CA ALA A 133 10.77 -1.56 -8.50
C ALA A 133 11.37 -1.91 -7.13
N THR A 134 11.21 -3.17 -6.68
CA THR A 134 11.80 -3.68 -5.44
C THR A 134 13.32 -3.65 -5.48
N GLU A 135 13.92 -4.08 -6.60
CA GLU A 135 15.38 -4.05 -6.81
C GLU A 135 15.94 -2.62 -6.76
N LYS A 136 15.22 -1.68 -7.39
CA LYS A 136 15.56 -0.24 -7.43
C LYS A 136 15.18 0.49 -6.15
N ARG A 137 14.46 -0.15 -5.23
CA ARG A 137 13.94 0.46 -4.00
C ARG A 137 13.05 1.67 -4.27
N ASP A 138 12.31 1.64 -5.37
CA ASP A 138 11.34 2.66 -5.75
C ASP A 138 10.02 2.42 -4.99
N MET A 139 9.95 3.00 -3.79
CA MET A 139 8.83 2.80 -2.85
C MET A 139 7.48 3.20 -3.46
N LEU A 140 7.43 4.35 -4.13
CA LEU A 140 6.18 4.82 -4.73
C LEU A 140 5.67 3.84 -5.78
N LYS A 141 6.58 3.39 -6.63
CA LYS A 141 6.25 2.44 -7.70
C LYS A 141 5.86 1.07 -7.14
N MET A 142 6.51 0.61 -6.06
CA MET A 142 6.11 -0.61 -5.36
C MET A 142 4.69 -0.53 -4.82
N ILE A 143 4.34 0.56 -4.13
CA ILE A 143 2.98 0.78 -3.59
C ILE A 143 1.94 0.76 -4.71
N MET A 144 2.20 1.47 -5.81
CA MET A 144 1.28 1.55 -6.94
C MET A 144 1.09 0.20 -7.65
N LEU A 145 2.18 -0.54 -7.83
CA LEU A 145 2.14 -1.82 -8.53
C LEU A 145 1.53 -2.93 -7.67
N ASP A 146 1.75 -2.93 -6.37
CA ASP A 146 1.09 -3.81 -5.41
C ASP A 146 -0.43 -3.62 -5.45
N GLU A 147 -0.89 -2.36 -5.34
CA GLU A 147 -2.31 -2.04 -5.44
C GLU A 147 -2.90 -2.44 -6.80
N LEU A 148 -2.17 -2.17 -7.88
CA LEU A 148 -2.60 -2.52 -9.22
C LEU A 148 -2.71 -4.05 -9.39
N PHE A 149 -1.75 -4.82 -8.89
CA PHE A 149 -1.74 -6.28 -8.97
C PHE A 149 -3.00 -6.88 -8.32
N HIS A 150 -3.27 -6.53 -7.06
CA HIS A 150 -4.44 -7.03 -6.33
C HIS A 150 -5.77 -6.53 -6.94
N THR A 151 -5.83 -5.26 -7.36
CA THR A 151 -7.04 -4.70 -8.01
C THR A 151 -7.35 -5.41 -9.32
N LYS A 152 -6.33 -5.74 -10.12
CA LYS A 152 -6.53 -6.49 -11.38
C LYS A 152 -7.09 -7.88 -11.14
N ILE A 153 -6.58 -8.60 -10.15
CA ILE A 153 -7.11 -9.93 -9.78
C ILE A 153 -8.60 -9.82 -9.45
N ILE A 154 -9.00 -8.84 -8.64
CA ILE A 154 -10.40 -8.65 -8.27
C ILE A 154 -11.25 -8.28 -9.50
N THR A 155 -10.73 -7.45 -10.38
CA THR A 155 -11.40 -7.09 -11.64
C THR A 155 -11.61 -8.31 -12.54
N PHE A 156 -10.65 -9.23 -12.61
CA PHE A 156 -10.74 -10.44 -13.41
C PHE A 156 -11.81 -11.42 -12.92
N THR A 157 -12.29 -11.26 -11.68
CA THR A 157 -13.44 -12.03 -11.18
C THR A 157 -14.73 -11.75 -11.95
N ASN A 158 -14.84 -10.62 -12.64
CA ASN A 158 -16.08 -10.10 -13.24
C ASN A 158 -17.26 -10.06 -12.24
N ASN A 159 -16.97 -10.02 -10.94
CA ASN A 159 -17.97 -9.89 -9.88
C ASN A 159 -18.06 -8.43 -9.44
N GLN A 160 -19.08 -7.73 -9.91
CA GLN A 160 -19.25 -6.30 -9.65
C GLN A 160 -19.35 -5.97 -8.15
N LEU A 161 -19.91 -6.86 -7.35
CA LEU A 161 -20.01 -6.66 -5.91
C LEU A 161 -18.61 -6.71 -5.25
N LEU A 162 -17.79 -7.70 -5.60
CA LEU A 162 -16.40 -7.78 -5.12
C LEU A 162 -15.58 -6.55 -5.54
N ILE A 163 -15.75 -6.10 -6.78
CA ILE A 163 -15.06 -4.90 -7.30
C ILE A 163 -15.45 -3.66 -6.48
N ASN A 164 -16.75 -3.48 -6.21
CA ASN A 164 -17.24 -2.34 -5.45
C ASN A 164 -16.78 -2.38 -3.98
N ILE A 165 -16.86 -3.54 -3.33
CA ILE A 165 -16.38 -3.74 -1.95
C ILE A 165 -14.88 -3.45 -1.88
N ASN A 166 -14.09 -3.99 -2.81
CA ASN A 166 -12.65 -3.74 -2.82
C ASN A 166 -12.31 -2.25 -2.98
N LYS A 167 -13.03 -1.54 -3.85
CA LYS A 167 -12.82 -0.10 -4.03
C LYS A 167 -13.01 0.66 -2.71
N GLN A 168 -14.08 0.36 -1.98
CA GLN A 168 -14.35 0.99 -0.68
C GLN A 168 -13.30 0.60 0.37
N LEU A 169 -12.89 -0.67 0.41
CA LEU A 169 -11.84 -1.14 1.31
C LEU A 169 -10.49 -0.48 1.02
N LEU A 170 -10.11 -0.33 -0.26
CA LEU A 170 -8.85 0.30 -0.64
C LEU A 170 -8.77 1.76 -0.20
N GLU A 171 -9.86 2.53 -0.34
CA GLU A 171 -9.90 3.92 0.12
C GLU A 171 -9.62 4.02 1.62
N ARG A 172 -10.14 3.10 2.43
CA ARG A 172 -9.89 3.04 3.87
C ARG A 172 -8.51 2.46 4.18
N PHE A 173 -8.08 1.46 3.44
CA PHE A 173 -6.80 0.82 3.63
C PHE A 173 -5.60 1.74 3.37
N ARG A 174 -5.76 2.77 2.53
CA ARG A 174 -4.72 3.79 2.30
C ARG A 174 -4.23 4.44 3.60
N ILE A 175 -5.13 4.62 4.58
CA ILE A 175 -4.81 5.17 5.89
C ILE A 175 -3.81 4.26 6.64
N TYR A 176 -4.01 2.94 6.56
CA TYR A 176 -3.17 1.96 7.25
C TYR A 176 -1.92 1.56 6.46
N ARG A 177 -1.90 1.78 5.15
CA ARG A 177 -0.76 1.48 4.28
C ARG A 177 0.50 2.24 4.65
N GLY A 178 0.35 3.48 5.08
CA GLY A 178 1.47 4.30 5.48
C GLY A 178 2.35 3.64 6.55
N ASP A 179 1.77 2.82 7.42
CA ASP A 179 2.50 2.09 8.45
C ASP A 179 3.22 0.85 7.93
N SER A 180 2.62 0.17 6.94
CA SER A 180 3.18 -1.06 6.38
C SER A 180 4.33 -0.80 5.42
N PHE A 181 4.22 0.20 4.55
CA PHE A 181 5.22 0.46 3.50
C PHE A 181 6.41 1.31 3.94
N THR A 182 6.40 1.88 5.13
CA THR A 182 7.61 2.51 5.71
C THR A 182 8.59 1.48 6.28
N ASN A 183 8.20 0.19 6.36
CA ASN A 183 9.07 -0.87 6.86
C ASN A 183 9.66 -1.71 5.72
N LYS A 184 10.99 -1.69 5.58
CA LYS A 184 11.77 -2.36 4.52
C LYS A 184 11.55 -3.87 4.40
N MET A 185 11.13 -4.54 5.47
CA MET A 185 10.89 -6.00 5.42
C MET A 185 9.63 -6.37 4.65
N VAL A 186 8.68 -5.45 4.53
CA VAL A 186 7.40 -5.70 3.87
C VAL A 186 7.57 -5.94 2.36
N TYR A 187 8.45 -5.20 1.70
CA TYR A 187 8.60 -5.29 0.24
C TYR A 187 9.26 -6.57 -0.26
N LYS A 188 10.34 -7.00 0.41
CA LYS A 188 11.03 -8.22 0.02
C LYS A 188 10.15 -9.45 0.16
N ASN A 189 9.24 -9.41 1.11
CA ASN A 189 8.34 -10.52 1.39
C ASN A 189 7.10 -10.54 0.48
N ALA A 190 6.82 -9.48 -0.29
CA ALA A 190 5.67 -9.45 -1.19
C ALA A 190 5.95 -10.08 -2.58
N VAL A 191 7.22 -10.18 -2.99
CA VAL A 191 7.58 -10.74 -4.31
C VAL A 191 7.18 -12.20 -4.44
N GLU A 192 7.55 -13.04 -3.48
CA GLU A 192 7.25 -14.48 -3.52
C GLU A 192 5.74 -14.78 -3.46
N PRO A 193 4.95 -14.15 -2.57
CA PRO A 193 3.50 -14.32 -2.57
C PRO A 193 2.83 -13.92 -3.90
N HIS A 194 3.24 -12.82 -4.51
CA HIS A 194 2.72 -12.41 -5.83
C HIS A 194 3.07 -13.46 -6.91
N GLU A 195 4.30 -13.98 -6.89
CA GLU A 195 4.72 -15.03 -7.84
C GLU A 195 3.88 -16.30 -7.66
N ARG A 196 3.60 -16.73 -6.43
CA ARG A 196 2.74 -17.89 -6.15
C ARG A 196 1.32 -17.68 -6.67
N ILE A 197 0.74 -16.50 -6.46
CA ILE A 197 -0.57 -16.16 -7.02
C ILE A 197 -0.53 -16.25 -8.55
N LEU A 198 0.47 -15.66 -9.17
CA LEU A 198 0.63 -15.65 -10.62
C LEU A 198 0.78 -17.08 -11.21
N LEU A 199 1.53 -17.95 -10.54
CA LEU A 199 1.64 -19.36 -10.90
C LEU A 199 0.27 -20.06 -10.89
N CYS A 200 -0.65 -19.72 -9.99
CA CYS A 200 -2.01 -20.26 -10.01
C CYS A 200 -2.74 -19.92 -11.30
N PHE A 201 -2.59 -18.67 -11.79
CA PHE A 201 -3.18 -18.24 -13.05
C PHE A 201 -2.58 -18.96 -14.24
N GLU A 202 -1.26 -19.09 -14.30
CA GLU A 202 -0.55 -19.71 -15.42
C GLU A 202 -0.80 -21.21 -15.50
N MET A 203 -0.85 -21.88 -14.39
CA MET A 203 -1.14 -23.31 -14.33
C MET A 203 -2.64 -23.60 -14.38
N ARG A 204 -3.51 -22.59 -14.26
CA ARG A 204 -4.98 -22.72 -14.16
C ARG A 204 -5.40 -23.81 -13.16
N LYS A 205 -4.59 -24.01 -12.14
CA LYS A 205 -4.88 -24.95 -11.06
C LYS A 205 -5.53 -24.19 -9.93
N HIS A 206 -6.61 -24.74 -9.40
CA HIS A 206 -7.11 -24.39 -8.07
C HIS A 206 -6.12 -24.91 -7.03
N LEU A 207 -4.97 -24.26 -6.92
CA LEU A 207 -4.13 -24.47 -5.75
C LEU A 207 -4.96 -24.01 -4.56
N ASN A 208 -5.02 -24.82 -3.51
CA ASN A 208 -5.45 -24.37 -2.20
C ASN A 208 -4.49 -23.24 -1.81
N ILE A 209 -4.87 -22.01 -2.17
CA ILE A 209 -4.23 -20.83 -1.62
C ILE A 209 -4.63 -20.85 -0.17
N THR A 210 -3.75 -21.39 0.66
CA THR A 210 -4.02 -21.55 2.07
C THR A 210 -4.06 -20.17 2.70
N THR A 211 -4.84 -20.04 3.76
CA THR A 211 -4.79 -18.89 4.68
C THR A 211 -3.34 -18.50 4.99
N GLN A 212 -2.43 -19.47 5.00
CA GLN A 212 -1.01 -19.33 5.26
C GLN A 212 -0.24 -18.56 4.15
N ASP A 213 -0.60 -18.74 2.87
CA ASP A 213 0.01 -18.00 1.76
C ASP A 213 -0.44 -16.54 1.75
N MET A 214 -1.69 -16.29 2.14
CA MET A 214 -2.21 -14.93 2.32
C MET A 214 -1.68 -14.29 3.61
N GLU A 215 -1.49 -15.06 4.69
CA GLU A 215 -0.85 -14.59 5.92
C GLU A 215 0.61 -14.18 5.71
N LEU A 216 1.35 -14.80 4.81
CA LEU A 216 2.71 -14.38 4.46
C LEU A 216 2.72 -13.01 3.78
N ILE A 217 1.73 -12.70 2.93
CA ILE A 217 1.56 -11.36 2.34
C ILE A 217 1.29 -10.33 3.43
N HIS A 218 0.57 -10.72 4.49
CA HIS A 218 0.12 -9.82 5.54
C HIS A 218 0.96 -9.85 6.83
N ASN A 219 1.66 -10.94 7.15
CA ASN A 219 2.53 -11.04 8.32
C ASN A 219 3.84 -10.27 8.20
N SER A 220 4.21 -9.86 7.00
CA SER A 220 5.24 -8.82 6.87
C SER A 220 4.87 -7.53 7.60
N SER A 221 3.60 -7.30 7.89
CA SER A 221 3.14 -6.16 8.69
C SER A 221 3.09 -6.42 10.20
N LYS A 222 3.13 -7.66 10.67
CA LYS A 222 3.11 -7.99 12.12
C LYS A 222 4.46 -7.83 12.82
N THR A 223 5.57 -7.92 12.10
CA THR A 223 6.92 -7.80 12.68
C THR A 223 7.23 -6.37 13.17
N VAL A 224 6.37 -5.40 12.87
CA VAL A 224 6.53 -3.99 13.25
C VAL A 224 6.16 -3.72 14.71
N LYS A 225 5.25 -4.51 15.30
CA LYS A 225 4.75 -4.21 16.65
C LYS A 225 5.54 -4.82 17.81
N SER A 226 6.43 -5.78 17.58
CA SER A 226 7.25 -6.35 18.65
C SER A 226 8.50 -5.52 18.99
N SER A 227 8.85 -4.53 18.18
CA SER A 227 10.00 -3.64 18.39
C SER A 227 9.66 -2.32 19.07
N SER A 228 8.38 -2.02 19.29
CA SER A 228 7.94 -0.75 19.88
C SER A 228 7.45 -0.88 21.33
N GLN A 229 7.65 -2.05 21.95
CA GLN A 229 7.36 -2.31 23.37
C GLN A 229 8.58 -2.90 24.09
N LYS A 230 9.74 -2.29 23.92
CA LYS A 230 10.86 -2.44 24.86
C LYS A 230 11.56 -1.11 25.02
#